data_e3650b4d1e85e341d4ddc9bb16876329
#
_entry.id   e3650b4d1e85e341d4ddc9bb16876329
#
_cell.length_a   1.000
_cell.length_b   1.000
_cell.length_c   1.000
_cell.angle_alpha   90.00
_cell.angle_beta   90.00
_cell.angle_gamma   90.00
#
_symmetry.space_group_name_H-M   'P 1'
#
loop_
_entity.id
_entity.type
_entity.pdbx_description
1 polymer ?
#
loop_
_entity_poly.entity_id
_entity_poly.type
_entity_poly.pdbx_seq_one_letter_code
_entity_poly.pdbx_strand_id
1 'polypeptide(L)'
;MIRLFCGFATLVALALPAVPAAGQDYPAKPIKIVVASAAGGASDILSRLVAERMQQALGQPVVVEPRPGANGNIAAEYVAAAPPDGYTLMMGTIGALAINASLYRNVHYDPLKDFVAVARLVSFSNLLVVKAALPVNDVKELIAYAKAHPGKLSFGSPGAGGSPHMAMVQFAQMADIDLVHAPYKGAAPALNDLMGGYIDLAFSDPLLTQPHLEGKRIRALAVSGSKRLPSLPDVPTVAEAGVPGYAVSGWLGIAAPARTPPAIVNKLNATLNEIMKQPDMVAKMREQGAEIITTTPEEFGRFVASEHARWKQVIARGKLVAD
;
A
#
# COMPACT_ATOMS: atom_id res chain seq x y z
N MET A 1 49.39 9.93 78.39
CA MET A 1 49.67 8.92 77.36
C MET A 1 48.31 8.39 76.87
N ILE A 2 47.86 8.94 75.78
CA ILE A 2 46.56 8.56 75.15
C ILE A 2 46.89 7.77 73.88
N ARG A 3 46.49 6.50 73.84
CA ARG A 3 46.63 5.62 72.66
C ARG A 3 45.38 5.76 71.74
N LEU A 4 45.61 6.32 70.55
CA LEU A 4 44.63 6.33 69.47
C LEU A 4 44.55 4.93 68.83
N PHE A 5 43.37 4.32 68.85
CA PHE A 5 43.06 3.12 68.04
C PHE A 5 42.42 3.57 66.71
N CYS A 6 43.15 3.41 65.60
CA CYS A 6 42.60 3.54 64.26
C CYS A 6 41.92 2.24 63.88
N GLY A 7 40.59 2.24 63.83
CA GLY A 7 39.79 1.14 63.27
C GLY A 7 39.73 1.22 61.74
N PHE A 8 40.30 0.24 61.04
CA PHE A 8 40.21 0.06 59.59
C PHE A 8 38.87 -0.62 59.27
N ALA A 9 37.90 0.14 58.74
CA ALA A 9 36.64 -0.42 58.25
C ALA A 9 36.85 -0.92 56.81
N THR A 10 36.94 -2.24 56.66
CA THR A 10 37.01 -2.89 55.32
C THR A 10 35.63 -2.91 54.68
N LEU A 11 35.43 -2.08 53.64
CA LEU A 11 34.22 -2.05 52.82
C LEU A 11 34.23 -3.25 51.87
N VAL A 12 33.48 -4.30 52.19
CA VAL A 12 33.24 -5.44 51.27
C VAL A 12 32.20 -5.01 50.25
N ALA A 13 32.63 -4.67 49.03
CA ALA A 13 31.76 -4.43 47.90
C ALA A 13 31.16 -5.77 47.44
N LEU A 14 29.90 -6.01 47.75
CA LEU A 14 29.11 -7.11 47.13
C LEU A 14 28.95 -6.83 45.62
N ALA A 15 29.76 -7.48 44.81
CA ALA A 15 29.53 -7.57 43.37
C ALA A 15 28.30 -8.47 43.12
N LEU A 16 27.13 -7.86 42.95
CA LEU A 16 25.94 -8.56 42.44
C LEU A 16 26.24 -9.01 41.03
N PRO A 17 26.10 -10.31 40.70
CA PRO A 17 26.22 -10.76 39.33
C PRO A 17 25.13 -10.06 38.52
N ALA A 18 25.51 -9.32 37.47
CA ALA A 18 24.60 -8.81 36.48
C ALA A 18 23.96 -10.04 35.78
N VAL A 19 22.75 -10.39 36.20
CA VAL A 19 21.93 -11.36 35.48
C VAL A 19 21.71 -10.76 34.10
N PRO A 20 22.15 -11.42 32.97
CA PRO A 20 21.82 -10.94 31.66
C PRO A 20 20.29 -10.88 31.61
N ALA A 21 19.74 -9.70 31.37
CA ALA A 21 18.32 -9.56 31.07
C ALA A 21 18.03 -10.47 29.88
N ALA A 22 17.49 -11.67 30.16
CA ALA A 22 16.98 -12.55 29.13
C ALA A 22 16.01 -11.68 28.34
N GLY A 23 16.38 -11.33 27.11
CA GLY A 23 15.55 -10.52 26.24
C GLY A 23 14.17 -11.16 26.20
N GLN A 24 13.16 -10.44 26.69
CA GLN A 24 11.79 -10.95 26.68
C GLN A 24 11.50 -11.47 25.29
N ASP A 25 11.08 -12.74 25.18
CA ASP A 25 10.76 -13.35 23.90
C ASP A 25 9.70 -12.49 23.19
N TYR A 26 10.09 -11.82 22.12
CA TYR A 26 9.14 -11.05 21.30
C TYR A 26 8.23 -12.02 20.52
N PRO A 27 6.89 -11.79 20.49
CA PRO A 27 6.14 -10.78 21.23
C PRO A 27 5.72 -11.26 22.62
N ALA A 28 5.79 -10.37 23.64
CA ALA A 28 5.32 -10.62 24.99
C ALA A 28 4.02 -9.86 25.36
N LYS A 29 3.52 -9.03 24.44
CA LYS A 29 2.28 -8.23 24.57
C LYS A 29 1.56 -8.12 23.21
N PRO A 30 0.31 -7.63 23.18
CA PRO A 30 -0.44 -7.49 21.93
C PRO A 30 0.27 -6.61 20.90
N ILE A 31 0.21 -7.03 19.62
CA ILE A 31 0.71 -6.27 18.46
C ILE A 31 -0.46 -5.51 17.84
N LYS A 32 -0.21 -4.29 17.37
CA LYS A 32 -1.16 -3.45 16.68
C LYS A 32 -0.77 -3.30 15.21
N ILE A 33 -1.70 -3.52 14.29
CA ILE A 33 -1.57 -3.17 12.87
C ILE A 33 -2.46 -1.96 12.58
N VAL A 34 -1.84 -0.83 12.29
CA VAL A 34 -2.53 0.41 11.91
C VAL A 34 -2.82 0.40 10.43
N VAL A 35 -4.07 0.68 10.05
CA VAL A 35 -4.51 0.69 8.65
C VAL A 35 -5.05 2.05 8.24
N ALA A 36 -4.74 2.45 7.01
CA ALA A 36 -5.10 3.76 6.45
C ALA A 36 -6.54 3.82 5.91
N SER A 37 -7.25 2.71 5.84
CA SER A 37 -8.62 2.64 5.33
C SER A 37 -9.64 2.55 6.47
N ALA A 38 -10.87 2.95 6.18
CA ALA A 38 -12.01 2.63 7.02
C ALA A 38 -12.25 1.11 7.04
N ALA A 39 -13.00 0.64 8.04
CA ALA A 39 -13.40 -0.77 8.15
C ALA A 39 -14.08 -1.25 6.86
N GLY A 40 -13.73 -2.46 6.41
CA GLY A 40 -14.26 -3.07 5.18
C GLY A 40 -13.53 -2.67 3.89
N GLY A 41 -12.54 -1.78 3.93
CA GLY A 41 -11.66 -1.53 2.78
C GLY A 41 -10.66 -2.66 2.56
N ALA A 42 -10.07 -2.76 1.36
CA ALA A 42 -9.17 -3.85 0.99
C ALA A 42 -7.98 -4.01 1.95
N SER A 43 -7.36 -2.91 2.41
CA SER A 43 -6.28 -2.97 3.39
C SER A 43 -6.76 -3.40 4.79
N ASP A 44 -7.99 -3.05 5.20
CA ASP A 44 -8.56 -3.51 6.47
C ASP A 44 -8.86 -5.02 6.42
N ILE A 45 -9.46 -5.48 5.34
CA ILE A 45 -9.77 -6.92 5.13
C ILE A 45 -8.48 -7.74 5.19
N LEU A 46 -7.46 -7.38 4.41
CA LEU A 46 -6.17 -8.09 4.42
C LEU A 46 -5.53 -8.03 5.80
N SER A 47 -5.56 -6.86 6.47
CA SER A 47 -4.96 -6.73 7.81
C SER A 47 -5.63 -7.63 8.83
N ARG A 48 -6.95 -7.80 8.79
CA ARG A 48 -7.67 -8.71 9.69
C ARG A 48 -7.34 -10.17 9.43
N LEU A 49 -7.26 -10.58 8.17
CA LEU A 49 -6.83 -11.93 7.79
C LEU A 49 -5.40 -12.22 8.28
N VAL A 50 -4.48 -11.27 8.06
CA VAL A 50 -3.09 -11.39 8.50
C VAL A 50 -3.01 -11.36 10.04
N ALA A 51 -3.75 -10.49 10.72
CA ALA A 51 -3.76 -10.39 12.17
C ALA A 51 -4.21 -11.68 12.85
N GLU A 52 -5.27 -12.32 12.33
CA GLU A 52 -5.76 -13.61 12.83
C GLU A 52 -4.68 -14.70 12.75
N ARG A 53 -3.99 -14.80 11.60
CA ARG A 53 -2.92 -15.78 11.41
C ARG A 53 -1.65 -15.45 12.21
N MET A 54 -1.30 -14.17 12.32
CA MET A 54 -0.19 -13.74 13.17
C MET A 54 -0.45 -14.07 14.64
N GLN A 55 -1.68 -13.87 15.13
CA GLN A 55 -2.05 -14.26 16.51
C GLN A 55 -1.84 -15.75 16.75
N GLN A 56 -2.25 -16.59 15.81
CA GLN A 56 -2.05 -18.05 15.89
C GLN A 56 -0.57 -18.43 15.90
N ALA A 57 0.23 -17.78 15.02
CA ALA A 57 1.65 -18.09 14.86
C ALA A 57 2.53 -17.55 16.00
N LEU A 58 2.18 -16.39 16.56
CA LEU A 58 3.00 -15.67 17.55
C LEU A 58 2.52 -15.85 18.98
N GLY A 59 1.33 -16.43 19.21
CA GLY A 59 0.78 -16.66 20.53
C GLY A 59 0.36 -15.41 21.30
N GLN A 60 0.30 -14.25 20.62
CA GLN A 60 -0.13 -12.98 21.21
C GLN A 60 -1.23 -12.33 20.38
N PRO A 61 -2.17 -11.61 21.00
CA PRO A 61 -3.22 -10.89 20.26
C PRO A 61 -2.63 -9.93 19.24
N VAL A 62 -3.24 -9.89 18.03
CA VAL A 62 -2.92 -8.92 16.99
C VAL A 62 -4.17 -8.12 16.65
N VAL A 63 -4.15 -6.81 16.91
CA VAL A 63 -5.31 -5.93 16.79
C VAL A 63 -5.16 -5.01 15.59
N VAL A 64 -6.19 -4.91 14.76
CA VAL A 64 -6.25 -3.98 13.63
C VAL A 64 -6.90 -2.67 14.10
N GLU A 65 -6.18 -1.55 13.94
CA GLU A 65 -6.64 -0.20 14.31
C GLU A 65 -6.81 0.68 13.07
N PRO A 66 -8.04 0.97 12.62
CA PRO A 66 -8.28 1.89 11.51
C PRO A 66 -7.95 3.34 11.88
N ARG A 67 -7.14 4.01 11.04
CA ARG A 67 -6.85 5.45 11.10
C ARG A 67 -6.93 6.05 9.68
N PRO A 68 -8.15 6.17 9.13
CA PRO A 68 -8.34 6.70 7.78
C PRO A 68 -8.08 8.21 7.71
N GLY A 69 -7.75 8.69 6.53
CA GLY A 69 -7.63 10.11 6.19
C GLY A 69 -6.36 10.44 5.42
N ALA A 70 -6.46 11.50 4.61
CA ALA A 70 -5.38 12.05 3.78
C ALA A 70 -4.57 10.97 3.04
N ASN A 71 -5.26 10.03 2.37
CA ASN A 71 -4.66 8.90 1.65
C ASN A 71 -3.65 8.08 2.48
N GLY A 72 -3.83 8.03 3.81
CA GLY A 72 -2.99 7.27 4.74
C GLY A 72 -1.93 8.07 5.48
N ASN A 73 -1.84 9.39 5.30
CA ASN A 73 -0.89 10.23 6.05
C ASN A 73 -1.13 10.13 7.56
N ILE A 74 -2.41 10.17 8.02
CA ILE A 74 -2.75 10.08 9.44
C ILE A 74 -2.23 8.78 10.07
N ALA A 75 -2.40 7.66 9.36
CA ALA A 75 -1.88 6.37 9.81
C ALA A 75 -0.35 6.33 9.82
N ALA A 76 0.29 6.86 8.78
CA ALA A 76 1.73 6.89 8.65
C ALA A 76 2.40 7.76 9.73
N GLU A 77 1.91 8.96 9.97
CA GLU A 77 2.40 9.87 11.02
C GLU A 77 2.29 9.25 12.40
N TYR A 78 1.15 8.59 12.69
CA TYR A 78 0.96 7.90 13.96
C TYR A 78 1.97 6.77 14.16
N VAL A 79 2.23 5.95 13.13
CA VAL A 79 3.20 4.85 13.25
C VAL A 79 4.64 5.34 13.25
N ALA A 80 4.98 6.36 12.47
CA ALA A 80 6.31 6.96 12.46
C ALA A 80 6.73 7.49 13.85
N ALA A 81 5.76 8.01 14.63
CA ALA A 81 5.98 8.50 15.99
C ALA A 81 5.92 7.40 17.07
N ALA A 82 5.59 6.16 16.73
CA ALA A 82 5.45 5.08 17.70
C ALA A 82 6.83 4.53 18.16
N PRO A 83 6.92 3.90 19.34
CA PRO A 83 8.13 3.23 19.78
C PRO A 83 8.59 2.16 18.77
N PRO A 84 9.92 2.07 18.50
CA PRO A 84 10.48 1.11 17.57
C PRO A 84 10.68 -0.27 18.22
N ASP A 85 9.65 -0.80 18.87
CA ASP A 85 9.67 -2.04 19.66
C ASP A 85 8.96 -3.21 18.95
N GLY A 86 8.45 -3.00 17.73
CA GLY A 86 7.76 -4.00 16.94
C GLY A 86 6.29 -4.23 17.29
N TYR A 87 5.74 -3.52 18.28
CA TYR A 87 4.34 -3.70 18.70
C TYR A 87 3.35 -2.76 18.02
N THR A 88 3.83 -1.78 17.27
CA THR A 88 2.99 -0.94 16.40
C THR A 88 3.51 -1.07 14.97
N LEU A 89 2.70 -1.67 14.11
CA LEU A 89 3.01 -1.92 12.71
C LEU A 89 2.06 -1.11 11.84
N MET A 90 2.46 -0.83 10.60
CA MET A 90 1.63 -0.20 9.60
C MET A 90 1.31 -1.19 8.49
N MET A 91 0.02 -1.31 8.11
CA MET A 91 -0.32 -1.80 6.79
C MET A 91 -0.06 -0.67 5.79
N GLY A 92 1.13 -0.67 5.23
CA GLY A 92 1.61 0.32 4.29
C GLY A 92 0.97 0.16 2.92
N THR A 93 0.61 1.29 2.32
CA THR A 93 0.06 1.38 0.96
C THR A 93 1.02 2.13 0.05
N ILE A 94 0.85 1.99 -1.26
CA ILE A 94 1.59 2.79 -2.24
C ILE A 94 1.45 4.29 -1.98
N GLY A 95 0.26 4.75 -1.54
CA GLY A 95 0.02 6.15 -1.17
C GLY A 95 0.95 6.61 -0.05
N ALA A 96 0.85 5.98 1.10
CA ALA A 96 1.56 6.39 2.31
C ALA A 96 3.08 6.18 2.22
N LEU A 97 3.56 5.10 1.60
CA LEU A 97 4.98 4.76 1.57
C LEU A 97 5.74 5.21 0.31
N ALA A 98 5.03 5.69 -0.74
CA ALA A 98 5.72 6.06 -1.98
C ALA A 98 5.25 7.37 -2.62
N ILE A 99 3.96 7.73 -2.50
CA ILE A 99 3.37 8.84 -3.26
C ILE A 99 3.25 10.11 -2.43
N ASN A 100 2.69 10.00 -1.22
CA ASN A 100 2.18 11.14 -0.46
C ASN A 100 3.25 12.17 -0.11
N ALA A 101 4.46 11.76 0.23
CA ALA A 101 5.56 12.65 0.55
C ALA A 101 5.96 13.60 -0.61
N SER A 102 5.55 13.27 -1.85
CA SER A 102 5.77 14.12 -3.01
C SER A 102 4.50 14.84 -3.49
N LEU A 103 3.32 14.31 -3.13
CA LEU A 103 2.03 14.79 -3.64
C LEU A 103 1.36 15.81 -2.71
N TYR A 104 1.43 15.58 -1.39
CA TYR A 104 0.78 16.43 -0.38
C TYR A 104 1.73 17.51 0.12
N ARG A 105 1.22 18.71 0.38
CA ARG A 105 2.02 19.84 0.88
C ARG A 105 2.45 19.66 2.34
N ASN A 106 1.58 19.07 3.15
CA ASN A 106 1.78 18.92 4.59
C ASN A 106 1.85 17.44 4.96
N VAL A 107 3.06 16.89 4.93
CA VAL A 107 3.36 15.51 5.35
C VAL A 107 4.46 15.58 6.42
N HIS A 108 4.19 15.00 7.59
CA HIS A 108 5.09 15.07 8.74
C HIS A 108 5.86 13.76 8.97
N TYR A 109 6.14 13.01 7.91
CA TYR A 109 6.99 11.82 7.92
C TYR A 109 7.77 11.69 6.61
N ASP A 110 8.90 10.99 6.68
CA ASP A 110 9.70 10.60 5.52
C ASP A 110 9.57 9.08 5.34
N PRO A 111 8.96 8.59 4.24
CA PRO A 111 8.71 7.16 4.05
C PRO A 111 9.98 6.32 3.99
N LEU A 112 11.14 6.93 3.69
CA LEU A 112 12.41 6.22 3.58
C LEU A 112 13.27 6.27 4.87
N LYS A 113 12.95 7.20 5.81
CA LYS A 113 13.72 7.38 7.05
C LYS A 113 12.97 6.95 8.29
N ASP A 114 11.64 7.12 8.31
CA ASP A 114 10.83 6.92 9.52
C ASP A 114 10.24 5.51 9.62
N PHE A 115 10.45 4.68 8.57
CA PHE A 115 10.01 3.30 8.55
C PHE A 115 11.12 2.33 8.18
N VAL A 116 11.01 1.12 8.71
CA VAL A 116 11.70 -0.07 8.20
C VAL A 116 10.68 -0.97 7.52
N ALA A 117 10.99 -1.42 6.32
CA ALA A 117 10.18 -2.37 5.58
C ALA A 117 10.24 -3.74 6.26
N VAL A 118 9.08 -4.41 6.42
CA VAL A 118 9.02 -5.76 7.00
C VAL A 118 8.73 -6.79 5.92
N ALA A 119 7.59 -6.70 5.22
CA ALA A 119 7.23 -7.61 4.14
C ALA A 119 6.25 -6.94 3.17
N ARG A 120 6.45 -7.09 1.88
CA ARG A 120 5.42 -6.84 0.87
C ARG A 120 4.52 -8.08 0.83
N LEU A 121 3.21 -7.89 0.92
CA LEU A 121 2.28 -9.00 1.05
C LEU A 121 1.55 -9.31 -0.25
N VAL A 122 1.03 -8.26 -0.90
CA VAL A 122 0.24 -8.40 -2.12
C VAL A 122 0.52 -7.29 -3.13
N SER A 123 0.24 -7.61 -4.39
CA SER A 123 0.12 -6.69 -5.49
C SER A 123 -1.23 -6.87 -6.17
N PHE A 124 -1.81 -5.79 -6.68
CA PHE A 124 -3.07 -5.84 -7.41
C PHE A 124 -3.05 -4.84 -8.57
N SER A 125 -3.76 -5.18 -9.63
CA SER A 125 -3.88 -4.36 -10.83
C SER A 125 -5.28 -3.79 -10.92
N ASN A 126 -5.40 -2.61 -11.55
CA ASN A 126 -6.69 -2.00 -11.85
C ASN A 126 -7.07 -2.28 -13.31
N LEU A 127 -8.35 -2.23 -13.62
CA LEU A 127 -8.87 -2.24 -14.98
C LEU A 127 -9.06 -0.81 -15.47
N LEU A 128 -8.54 -0.50 -16.65
CA LEU A 128 -8.93 0.68 -17.41
C LEU A 128 -10.30 0.42 -18.01
N VAL A 129 -11.30 1.11 -17.51
CA VAL A 129 -12.68 0.98 -17.93
C VAL A 129 -13.21 2.30 -18.48
N VAL A 130 -14.10 2.21 -19.47
CA VAL A 130 -14.77 3.36 -20.09
C VAL A 130 -16.29 3.18 -20.03
N LYS A 131 -17.04 4.30 -20.05
CA LYS A 131 -18.50 4.25 -20.20
C LYS A 131 -18.91 3.59 -21.52
N ALA A 132 -19.99 2.84 -21.50
CA ALA A 132 -20.43 2.07 -22.69
C ALA A 132 -20.67 2.94 -23.92
N ALA A 133 -21.12 4.19 -23.72
CA ALA A 133 -21.42 5.14 -24.81
C ALA A 133 -20.17 5.78 -25.46
N LEU A 134 -18.97 5.63 -24.85
CA LEU A 134 -17.75 6.17 -25.46
C LEU A 134 -17.40 5.35 -26.73
N PRO A 135 -17.20 5.98 -27.90
CA PRO A 135 -17.02 5.27 -29.17
C PRO A 135 -15.57 4.78 -29.34
N VAL A 136 -15.08 3.98 -28.39
CA VAL A 136 -13.73 3.40 -28.39
C VAL A 136 -13.79 1.94 -27.93
N ASN A 137 -13.02 1.05 -28.55
CA ASN A 137 -13.04 -0.39 -28.26
C ASN A 137 -11.72 -0.89 -27.70
N ASP A 138 -10.64 -0.14 -27.85
CA ASP A 138 -9.31 -0.46 -27.32
C ASP A 138 -8.57 0.79 -26.85
N VAL A 139 -7.36 0.59 -26.34
CA VAL A 139 -6.51 1.67 -25.81
C VAL A 139 -6.02 2.61 -26.91
N LYS A 140 -5.78 2.10 -28.12
CA LYS A 140 -5.29 2.92 -29.23
C LYS A 140 -6.39 3.87 -29.71
N GLU A 141 -7.62 3.38 -29.83
CA GLU A 141 -8.81 4.19 -30.16
C GLU A 141 -9.06 5.24 -29.05
N LEU A 142 -8.94 4.85 -27.76
CA LEU A 142 -9.06 5.80 -26.65
C LEU A 142 -8.02 6.92 -26.73
N ILE A 143 -6.76 6.60 -27.00
CA ILE A 143 -5.68 7.59 -27.13
C ILE A 143 -5.95 8.52 -28.34
N ALA A 144 -6.33 7.95 -29.48
CA ALA A 144 -6.65 8.73 -30.66
C ALA A 144 -7.84 9.69 -30.41
N TYR A 145 -8.89 9.19 -29.75
CA TYR A 145 -10.06 9.98 -29.39
C TYR A 145 -9.70 11.09 -28.40
N ALA A 146 -8.93 10.81 -27.38
CA ALA A 146 -8.48 11.81 -26.39
C ALA A 146 -7.61 12.92 -27.03
N LYS A 147 -6.72 12.54 -27.96
CA LYS A 147 -5.90 13.52 -28.72
C LYS A 147 -6.73 14.40 -29.66
N ALA A 148 -7.81 13.88 -30.21
CA ALA A 148 -8.76 14.67 -31.04
C ALA A 148 -9.64 15.58 -30.17
N HIS A 149 -9.76 15.32 -28.87
CA HIS A 149 -10.63 16.05 -27.95
C HIS A 149 -9.88 16.43 -26.65
N PRO A 150 -8.80 17.23 -26.71
CA PRO A 150 -7.95 17.55 -25.55
C PRO A 150 -8.77 18.23 -24.44
N GLY A 151 -8.60 17.75 -23.20
CA GLY A 151 -9.30 18.27 -22.03
C GLY A 151 -10.81 18.04 -21.98
N LYS A 152 -11.37 17.19 -22.87
CA LYS A 152 -12.82 16.88 -22.88
C LYS A 152 -13.17 15.61 -22.15
N LEU A 153 -12.26 14.64 -22.07
CA LEU A 153 -12.50 13.42 -21.35
C LEU A 153 -12.19 13.60 -19.85
N SER A 154 -13.14 13.13 -19.03
CA SER A 154 -12.99 13.14 -17.58
C SER A 154 -12.76 11.73 -17.03
N PHE A 155 -11.91 11.62 -16.00
CA PHE A 155 -11.72 10.35 -15.30
C PHE A 155 -12.02 10.45 -13.82
N GLY A 156 -12.63 9.39 -13.28
CA GLY A 156 -12.89 9.25 -11.86
C GLY A 156 -11.80 8.51 -11.12
N SER A 157 -11.59 8.88 -9.86
CA SER A 157 -10.76 8.12 -8.93
C SER A 157 -11.34 8.09 -7.51
N PRO A 158 -10.97 7.09 -6.68
CA PRO A 158 -11.39 7.04 -5.27
C PRO A 158 -10.82 8.14 -4.38
N GLY A 159 -10.02 9.03 -4.93
CA GLY A 159 -9.33 10.13 -4.25
C GLY A 159 -7.93 10.36 -4.82
N ALA A 160 -7.31 11.48 -4.44
CA ALA A 160 -5.97 11.84 -4.89
C ALA A 160 -4.89 10.92 -4.29
N GLY A 161 -3.89 10.54 -5.08
CA GLY A 161 -2.72 9.79 -4.63
C GLY A 161 -2.91 8.27 -4.47
N GLY A 162 -4.13 7.75 -4.63
CA GLY A 162 -4.36 6.30 -4.65
C GLY A 162 -3.90 5.65 -5.96
N SER A 163 -3.75 4.32 -5.96
CA SER A 163 -3.31 3.54 -7.14
C SER A 163 -4.15 3.84 -8.41
N PRO A 164 -5.49 3.90 -8.38
CA PRO A 164 -6.28 4.21 -9.57
C PRO A 164 -6.02 5.61 -10.13
N HIS A 165 -5.87 6.63 -9.24
CA HIS A 165 -5.56 7.99 -9.66
C HIS A 165 -4.20 8.06 -10.35
N MET A 166 -3.16 7.54 -9.70
CA MET A 166 -1.79 7.60 -10.21
C MET A 166 -1.58 6.72 -11.45
N ALA A 167 -2.33 5.62 -11.57
CA ALA A 167 -2.37 4.82 -12.80
C ALA A 167 -2.87 5.66 -13.96
N MET A 168 -3.94 6.45 -13.79
CA MET A 168 -4.46 7.31 -14.84
C MET A 168 -3.51 8.47 -15.17
N VAL A 169 -2.92 9.09 -14.15
CA VAL A 169 -1.92 10.15 -14.36
C VAL A 169 -0.75 9.63 -15.20
N GLN A 170 -0.20 8.47 -14.85
CA GLN A 170 0.91 7.89 -15.61
C GLN A 170 0.48 7.49 -17.03
N PHE A 171 -0.73 6.93 -17.19
CA PHE A 171 -1.28 6.62 -18.50
C PHE A 171 -1.38 7.87 -19.38
N ALA A 172 -1.99 8.93 -18.86
CA ALA A 172 -2.14 10.20 -19.58
C ALA A 172 -0.79 10.79 -19.98
N GLN A 173 0.20 10.78 -19.09
CA GLN A 173 1.56 11.28 -19.38
C GLN A 173 2.29 10.45 -20.43
N MET A 174 2.17 9.10 -20.38
CA MET A 174 2.85 8.22 -21.33
C MET A 174 2.19 8.21 -22.72
N ALA A 175 0.85 8.37 -22.75
CA ALA A 175 0.07 8.44 -23.99
C ALA A 175 0.04 9.86 -24.60
N ASP A 176 0.56 10.88 -23.87
CA ASP A 176 0.51 12.29 -24.25
C ASP A 176 -0.93 12.74 -24.55
N ILE A 177 -1.82 12.55 -23.58
CA ILE A 177 -3.23 12.94 -23.63
C ILE A 177 -3.60 13.81 -22.42
N ASP A 178 -4.57 14.71 -22.62
CA ASP A 178 -5.08 15.60 -21.58
C ASP A 178 -6.44 15.11 -21.09
N LEU A 179 -6.56 14.85 -19.77
CA LEU A 179 -7.73 14.31 -19.10
C LEU A 179 -8.07 15.15 -17.86
N VAL A 180 -9.37 15.33 -17.60
CA VAL A 180 -9.86 16.07 -16.42
C VAL A 180 -10.11 15.12 -15.26
N HIS A 181 -9.47 15.34 -14.12
CA HIS A 181 -9.65 14.51 -12.92
C HIS A 181 -10.90 14.91 -12.12
N ALA A 182 -11.75 13.92 -11.83
CA ALA A 182 -12.88 14.03 -10.91
C ALA A 182 -12.61 13.13 -9.66
N PRO A 183 -12.22 13.69 -8.52
CA PRO A 183 -11.99 12.93 -7.30
C PRO A 183 -13.31 12.60 -6.59
N TYR A 184 -13.45 11.33 -6.16
CA TYR A 184 -14.60 10.82 -5.39
C TYR A 184 -14.16 10.38 -3.99
N LYS A 185 -15.15 10.24 -3.09
CA LYS A 185 -14.94 9.65 -1.75
C LYS A 185 -15.10 8.13 -1.79
N GLY A 186 -14.28 7.45 -2.60
CA GLY A 186 -14.27 5.99 -2.77
C GLY A 186 -14.53 5.51 -4.19
N ALA A 187 -14.34 4.21 -4.43
CA ALA A 187 -14.42 3.59 -5.75
C ALA A 187 -15.87 3.44 -6.25
N ALA A 188 -16.80 3.08 -5.37
CA ALA A 188 -18.19 2.84 -5.75
C ALA A 188 -18.90 4.08 -6.33
N PRO A 189 -18.83 5.29 -5.73
CA PRO A 189 -19.42 6.48 -6.34
C PRO A 189 -18.78 6.85 -7.68
N ALA A 190 -17.45 6.69 -7.84
CA ALA A 190 -16.79 6.91 -9.12
C ALA A 190 -17.31 5.95 -10.21
N LEU A 191 -17.48 4.67 -9.86
CA LEU A 191 -17.99 3.67 -10.79
C LEU A 191 -19.47 3.92 -11.14
N ASN A 192 -20.29 4.37 -10.19
CA ASN A 192 -21.68 4.75 -10.47
C ASN A 192 -21.78 5.90 -11.47
N ASP A 193 -20.94 6.92 -11.31
CA ASP A 193 -20.90 8.07 -12.22
C ASP A 193 -20.35 7.69 -13.60
N LEU A 194 -19.41 6.74 -13.67
CA LEU A 194 -18.96 6.16 -14.94
C LEU A 194 -20.12 5.47 -15.67
N MET A 195 -20.89 4.64 -14.97
CA MET A 195 -22.07 3.96 -15.51
C MET A 195 -23.19 4.92 -15.90
N GLY A 196 -23.33 6.03 -15.14
CA GLY A 196 -24.27 7.11 -15.42
C GLY A 196 -23.84 8.03 -16.56
N GLY A 197 -22.60 7.89 -17.04
CA GLY A 197 -22.06 8.72 -18.13
C GLY A 197 -21.57 10.10 -17.69
N TYR A 198 -21.56 10.40 -16.37
CA TYR A 198 -21.06 11.67 -15.81
C TYR A 198 -19.54 11.82 -15.89
N ILE A 199 -18.82 10.71 -15.95
CA ILE A 199 -17.39 10.64 -16.29
C ILE A 199 -17.18 9.65 -17.43
N ASP A 200 -16.02 9.72 -18.11
CA ASP A 200 -15.78 8.97 -19.34
C ASP A 200 -15.00 7.68 -19.11
N LEU A 201 -14.04 7.69 -18.18
CA LEU A 201 -13.16 6.56 -17.92
C LEU A 201 -12.71 6.52 -16.45
N ALA A 202 -12.18 5.38 -16.03
CA ALA A 202 -11.53 5.20 -14.73
C ALA A 202 -10.55 4.02 -14.76
N PHE A 203 -9.56 4.04 -13.89
CA PHE A 203 -8.98 2.81 -13.40
C PHE A 203 -9.77 2.35 -12.17
N SER A 204 -10.20 1.10 -12.14
CA SER A 204 -11.04 0.57 -11.08
C SER A 204 -10.66 -0.85 -10.69
N ASP A 205 -11.07 -1.26 -9.50
CA ASP A 205 -10.85 -2.60 -8.98
C ASP A 205 -11.59 -3.65 -9.85
N PRO A 206 -10.94 -4.73 -10.26
CA PRO A 206 -11.55 -5.79 -11.07
C PRO A 206 -12.81 -6.41 -10.43
N LEU A 207 -12.79 -6.67 -9.12
CA LEU A 207 -13.94 -7.27 -8.42
C LEU A 207 -15.16 -6.35 -8.42
N LEU A 208 -14.92 -5.06 -8.25
CA LEU A 208 -15.99 -4.07 -8.26
C LEU A 208 -16.58 -3.88 -9.66
N THR A 209 -15.78 -4.05 -10.71
CA THR A 209 -16.17 -3.79 -12.10
C THR A 209 -16.78 -4.99 -12.80
N GLN A 210 -16.39 -6.21 -12.43
CA GLN A 210 -16.77 -7.43 -13.16
C GLN A 210 -18.30 -7.59 -13.38
N PRO A 211 -19.19 -7.40 -12.40
CA PRO A 211 -20.63 -7.51 -12.61
C PRO A 211 -21.17 -6.51 -13.66
N HIS A 212 -20.51 -5.37 -13.81
CA HIS A 212 -20.92 -4.30 -14.73
C HIS A 212 -20.36 -4.49 -16.15
N LEU A 213 -19.25 -5.23 -16.28
CA LEU A 213 -18.73 -5.70 -17.58
C LEU A 213 -19.68 -6.72 -18.20
N GLU A 214 -20.13 -7.70 -17.42
CA GLU A 214 -21.10 -8.71 -17.84
C GLU A 214 -22.43 -8.05 -18.29
N GLY A 215 -22.89 -7.04 -17.54
CA GLY A 215 -24.06 -6.25 -17.88
C GLY A 215 -23.86 -5.23 -19.02
N LYS A 216 -22.68 -5.16 -19.63
CA LYS A 216 -22.31 -4.22 -20.70
C LYS A 216 -22.55 -2.75 -20.36
N ARG A 217 -22.55 -2.40 -19.07
CA ARG A 217 -22.74 -1.02 -18.60
C ARG A 217 -21.46 -0.19 -18.73
N ILE A 218 -20.32 -0.86 -18.71
CA ILE A 218 -18.98 -0.32 -18.94
C ILE A 218 -18.20 -1.30 -19.82
N ARG A 219 -17.08 -0.84 -20.37
CA ARG A 219 -16.16 -1.67 -21.17
C ARG A 219 -14.76 -1.63 -20.56
N ALA A 220 -14.13 -2.80 -20.38
CA ALA A 220 -12.72 -2.91 -20.01
C ALA A 220 -11.85 -2.84 -21.27
N LEU A 221 -10.83 -1.99 -21.25
CA LEU A 221 -9.88 -1.82 -22.36
C LEU A 221 -8.52 -2.45 -22.05
N ALA A 222 -8.06 -2.40 -20.80
CA ALA A 222 -6.76 -2.93 -20.43
C ALA A 222 -6.60 -3.13 -18.92
N VAL A 223 -5.56 -3.88 -18.53
CA VAL A 223 -5.08 -4.07 -17.16
C VAL A 223 -3.90 -3.14 -16.90
N SER A 224 -3.87 -2.48 -15.75
CA SER A 224 -2.81 -1.52 -15.39
C SER A 224 -1.46 -2.18 -15.06
N GLY A 225 -1.46 -3.44 -14.64
CA GLY A 225 -0.26 -4.17 -14.24
C GLY A 225 0.58 -4.67 -15.42
N SER A 226 1.69 -5.34 -15.09
CA SER A 226 2.61 -5.93 -16.08
C SER A 226 2.14 -7.26 -16.67
N LYS A 227 1.07 -7.84 -16.11
CA LYS A 227 0.49 -9.13 -16.54
C LYS A 227 -1.01 -8.98 -16.67
N ARG A 228 -1.62 -9.78 -17.56
CA ARG A 228 -3.07 -9.92 -17.64
C ARG A 228 -3.63 -10.55 -16.36
N LEU A 229 -4.88 -10.27 -16.05
CA LEU A 229 -5.56 -10.90 -14.92
C LEU A 229 -6.01 -12.32 -15.30
N PRO A 230 -5.79 -13.33 -14.45
CA PRO A 230 -6.28 -14.69 -14.70
C PRO A 230 -7.83 -14.77 -14.86
N SER A 231 -8.56 -13.86 -14.19
CA SER A 231 -10.01 -13.76 -14.27
C SER A 231 -10.52 -13.09 -15.58
N LEU A 232 -9.64 -12.39 -16.29
CA LEU A 232 -9.95 -11.66 -17.54
C LEU A 232 -8.80 -11.84 -18.55
N PRO A 233 -8.54 -13.07 -19.03
CA PRO A 233 -7.37 -13.39 -19.85
C PRO A 233 -7.37 -12.70 -21.22
N ASP A 234 -8.54 -12.32 -21.72
CA ASP A 234 -8.69 -11.64 -23.02
C ASP A 234 -8.43 -10.13 -22.93
N VAL A 235 -8.43 -9.55 -21.71
CA VAL A 235 -8.15 -8.13 -21.53
C VAL A 235 -6.63 -7.93 -21.49
N PRO A 236 -6.04 -7.20 -22.46
CA PRO A 236 -4.60 -6.98 -22.53
C PRO A 236 -4.11 -6.07 -21.38
N THR A 237 -2.81 -6.07 -21.13
CA THR A 237 -2.19 -5.00 -20.34
C THR A 237 -2.17 -3.70 -21.14
N VAL A 238 -2.09 -2.55 -20.45
CA VAL A 238 -1.92 -1.25 -21.10
C VAL A 238 -0.68 -1.22 -21.99
N ALA A 239 0.40 -1.90 -21.57
CA ALA A 239 1.63 -2.02 -22.36
C ALA A 239 1.40 -2.79 -23.67
N GLU A 240 0.73 -3.95 -23.62
CA GLU A 240 0.37 -4.74 -24.81
C GLU A 240 -0.59 -3.97 -25.74
N ALA A 241 -1.48 -3.16 -25.15
CA ALA A 241 -2.51 -2.41 -25.86
C ALA A 241 -2.02 -1.11 -26.52
N GLY A 242 -0.71 -0.78 -26.44
CA GLY A 242 -0.12 0.31 -27.22
C GLY A 242 0.59 1.40 -26.42
N VAL A 243 0.83 1.20 -25.10
CA VAL A 243 1.66 2.10 -24.28
C VAL A 243 2.86 1.32 -23.72
N PRO A 244 3.90 1.06 -24.50
CA PRO A 244 5.04 0.23 -24.11
C PRO A 244 5.72 0.77 -22.83
N GLY A 245 6.08 -0.13 -21.92
CA GLY A 245 6.72 0.23 -20.66
C GLY A 245 5.76 0.71 -19.56
N TYR A 246 4.46 0.80 -19.85
CA TYR A 246 3.47 1.10 -18.81
C TYR A 246 3.28 -0.12 -17.89
N ALA A 247 3.43 0.08 -16.58
CA ALA A 247 3.03 -0.89 -15.56
C ALA A 247 2.76 -0.15 -14.25
N VAL A 248 1.54 -0.20 -13.77
CA VAL A 248 1.13 0.36 -12.48
C VAL A 248 0.31 -0.67 -11.71
N SER A 249 0.81 -1.05 -10.54
CA SER A 249 0.09 -1.92 -9.62
C SER A 249 0.00 -1.26 -8.25
N GLY A 250 -1.15 -1.40 -7.60
CA GLY A 250 -1.25 -1.15 -6.18
C GLY A 250 -0.55 -2.28 -5.42
N TRP A 251 -0.18 -2.01 -4.17
CA TRP A 251 0.43 -2.99 -3.31
C TRP A 251 0.18 -2.67 -1.83
N LEU A 252 0.23 -3.71 -1.01
CA LEU A 252 0.15 -3.62 0.44
C LEU A 252 1.31 -4.40 1.05
N GLY A 253 1.84 -3.87 2.14
CA GLY A 253 2.92 -4.51 2.88
C GLY A 253 2.99 -4.01 4.32
N ILE A 254 3.68 -4.74 5.17
CA ILE A 254 3.90 -4.36 6.57
C ILE A 254 5.19 -3.56 6.68
N ALA A 255 5.09 -2.41 7.33
CA ALA A 255 6.23 -1.59 7.78
C ALA A 255 6.17 -1.40 9.29
N ALA A 256 7.32 -1.12 9.90
CA ALA A 256 7.45 -0.79 11.32
C ALA A 256 8.15 0.58 11.47
N PRO A 257 8.10 1.22 12.65
CA PRO A 257 8.88 2.42 12.92
C PRO A 257 10.37 2.19 12.65
N ALA A 258 11.05 3.20 12.13
CA ALA A 258 12.50 3.14 11.94
C ALA A 258 13.20 2.74 13.25
N ARG A 259 14.35 2.06 13.16
CA ARG A 259 15.12 1.54 14.29
C ARG A 259 14.47 0.38 15.05
N THR A 260 13.36 -0.20 14.55
CA THR A 260 12.88 -1.49 15.08
C THR A 260 14.00 -2.53 14.94
N PRO A 261 14.36 -3.28 16.01
CA PRO A 261 15.48 -4.20 16.00
C PRO A 261 15.41 -5.22 14.85
N PRO A 262 16.51 -5.48 14.13
CA PRO A 262 16.53 -6.42 13.00
C PRO A 262 16.00 -7.82 13.34
N ALA A 263 16.26 -8.31 14.55
CA ALA A 263 15.73 -9.60 15.00
C ALA A 263 14.19 -9.64 15.01
N ILE A 264 13.54 -8.53 15.42
CA ILE A 264 12.08 -8.39 15.41
C ILE A 264 11.58 -8.30 13.97
N VAL A 265 12.22 -7.47 13.13
CA VAL A 265 11.85 -7.33 11.70
C VAL A 265 11.92 -8.68 11.00
N ASN A 266 13.00 -9.44 11.19
CA ASN A 266 13.19 -10.76 10.57
C ASN A 266 12.18 -11.78 11.07
N LYS A 267 11.85 -11.79 12.37
CA LYS A 267 10.82 -12.66 12.93
C LYS A 267 9.45 -12.36 12.33
N LEU A 268 9.08 -11.08 12.25
CA LEU A 268 7.83 -10.65 11.63
C LEU A 268 7.80 -11.00 10.14
N ASN A 269 8.88 -10.76 9.40
CA ASN A 269 9.00 -11.10 7.99
C ASN A 269 8.80 -12.61 7.74
N ALA A 270 9.51 -13.45 8.48
CA ALA A 270 9.38 -14.90 8.36
C ALA A 270 7.93 -15.35 8.62
N THR A 271 7.33 -14.86 9.72
CA THR A 271 5.94 -15.17 10.08
C THR A 271 4.97 -14.75 8.98
N LEU A 272 5.09 -13.54 8.46
CA LEU A 272 4.22 -13.02 7.40
C LEU A 272 4.37 -13.80 6.10
N ASN A 273 5.59 -14.10 5.67
CA ASN A 273 5.83 -14.88 4.46
C ASN A 273 5.26 -16.30 4.55
N GLU A 274 5.33 -16.94 5.71
CA GLU A 274 4.71 -18.27 5.92
C GLU A 274 3.17 -18.18 5.92
N ILE A 275 2.59 -17.15 6.53
CA ILE A 275 1.14 -16.91 6.49
C ILE A 275 0.67 -16.75 5.03
N MET A 276 1.37 -15.94 4.24
CA MET A 276 0.97 -15.66 2.87
C MET A 276 1.09 -16.87 1.93
N LYS A 277 1.86 -17.91 2.30
CA LYS A 277 1.95 -19.17 1.54
C LYS A 277 0.84 -20.16 1.87
N GLN A 278 0.04 -19.95 2.91
CA GLN A 278 -1.03 -20.87 3.29
C GLN A 278 -2.07 -21.01 2.17
N PRO A 279 -2.56 -22.21 1.86
CA PRO A 279 -3.45 -22.43 0.71
C PRO A 279 -4.75 -21.59 0.75
N ASP A 280 -5.32 -21.40 1.94
CA ASP A 280 -6.52 -20.61 2.14
C ASP A 280 -6.26 -19.09 1.94
N MET A 281 -5.07 -18.59 2.34
CA MET A 281 -4.66 -17.22 2.03
C MET A 281 -4.47 -17.03 0.53
N VAL A 282 -3.82 -18.00 -0.14
CA VAL A 282 -3.65 -17.98 -1.61
C VAL A 282 -5.00 -17.94 -2.31
N ALA A 283 -5.96 -18.77 -1.90
CA ALA A 283 -7.30 -18.82 -2.47
C ALA A 283 -8.01 -17.46 -2.27
N LYS A 284 -8.02 -16.93 -1.04
CA LYS A 284 -8.65 -15.64 -0.72
C LYS A 284 -8.04 -14.46 -1.48
N MET A 285 -6.71 -14.41 -1.61
CA MET A 285 -6.07 -13.33 -2.37
C MET A 285 -6.39 -13.42 -3.86
N ARG A 286 -6.45 -14.63 -4.41
CA ARG A 286 -6.88 -14.84 -5.81
C ARG A 286 -8.32 -14.38 -6.03
N GLU A 287 -9.24 -14.72 -5.11
CA GLU A 287 -10.63 -14.24 -5.12
C GLU A 287 -10.70 -12.71 -5.08
N GLN A 288 -9.79 -12.07 -4.36
CA GLN A 288 -9.68 -10.61 -4.28
C GLN A 288 -8.94 -9.97 -5.46
N GLY A 289 -8.57 -10.74 -6.49
CA GLY A 289 -7.81 -10.25 -7.65
C GLY A 289 -6.38 -9.78 -7.30
N ALA A 290 -5.86 -10.23 -6.16
CA ALA A 290 -4.53 -9.88 -5.68
C ALA A 290 -3.53 -11.02 -5.90
N GLU A 291 -2.31 -10.67 -6.31
CA GLU A 291 -1.16 -11.57 -6.41
C GLU A 291 -0.37 -11.51 -5.09
N ILE A 292 -0.12 -12.66 -4.48
CA ILE A 292 0.74 -12.74 -3.29
C ILE A 292 2.17 -12.50 -3.70
N ILE A 293 2.85 -11.66 -2.92
CA ILE A 293 4.27 -11.36 -3.06
C ILE A 293 4.97 -11.68 -1.74
N THR A 294 6.00 -12.49 -1.79
CA THR A 294 6.89 -12.74 -0.65
C THR A 294 8.23 -12.06 -0.88
N THR A 295 8.71 -11.31 0.10
CA THR A 295 9.98 -10.57 -0.01
C THR A 295 10.77 -10.66 1.29
N THR A 296 12.09 -10.45 1.20
CA THR A 296 12.86 -10.07 2.38
C THR A 296 12.59 -8.61 2.75
N PRO A 297 12.94 -8.17 3.97
CA PRO A 297 12.84 -6.75 4.35
C PRO A 297 13.63 -5.83 3.42
N GLU A 298 14.83 -6.25 3.03
CA GLU A 298 15.71 -5.48 2.13
C GLU A 298 15.13 -5.35 0.72
N GLU A 299 14.54 -6.42 0.18
CA GLU A 299 13.86 -6.38 -1.12
C GLU A 299 12.67 -5.43 -1.09
N PHE A 300 11.85 -5.51 -0.04
CA PHE A 300 10.73 -4.59 0.10
C PHE A 300 11.19 -3.15 0.30
N GLY A 301 12.24 -2.91 1.09
CA GLY A 301 12.82 -1.58 1.27
C GLY A 301 13.34 -0.98 -0.06
N ARG A 302 14.07 -1.77 -0.86
CA ARG A 302 14.51 -1.34 -2.20
C ARG A 302 13.32 -1.05 -3.13
N PHE A 303 12.29 -1.87 -3.06
CA PHE A 303 11.07 -1.65 -3.84
C PHE A 303 10.37 -0.34 -3.46
N VAL A 304 10.18 -0.06 -2.16
CA VAL A 304 9.60 1.20 -1.68
C VAL A 304 10.42 2.40 -2.16
N ALA A 305 11.76 2.34 -2.05
CA ALA A 305 12.64 3.42 -2.51
C ALA A 305 12.52 3.66 -4.03
N SER A 306 12.44 2.59 -4.82
CA SER A 306 12.26 2.70 -6.27
C SER A 306 10.90 3.30 -6.65
N GLU A 307 9.84 2.88 -5.98
CA GLU A 307 8.49 3.43 -6.17
C GLU A 307 8.43 4.90 -5.76
N HIS A 308 9.02 5.26 -4.61
CA HIS A 308 9.10 6.66 -4.18
C HIS A 308 9.80 7.55 -5.23
N ALA A 309 10.96 7.11 -5.73
CA ALA A 309 11.71 7.84 -6.77
C ALA A 309 10.90 7.98 -8.07
N ARG A 310 10.23 6.91 -8.50
CA ARG A 310 9.37 6.88 -9.69
C ARG A 310 8.21 7.87 -9.55
N TRP A 311 7.44 7.79 -8.47
CA TRP A 311 6.27 8.63 -8.27
C TRP A 311 6.63 10.10 -8.09
N LYS A 312 7.76 10.41 -7.44
CA LYS A 312 8.29 11.76 -7.37
C LYS A 312 8.47 12.38 -8.77
N GLN A 313 9.00 11.61 -9.73
CA GLN A 313 9.17 12.08 -11.11
C GLN A 313 7.81 12.29 -11.82
N VAL A 314 6.88 11.35 -11.67
CA VAL A 314 5.53 11.44 -12.26
C VAL A 314 4.77 12.66 -11.74
N ILE A 315 4.82 12.88 -10.42
CA ILE A 315 4.18 14.00 -9.74
C ILE A 315 4.80 15.34 -10.20
N ALA A 316 6.13 15.42 -10.22
CA ALA A 316 6.83 16.63 -10.68
C ALA A 316 6.52 16.97 -12.15
N ARG A 317 6.51 15.96 -13.03
CA ARG A 317 6.16 16.15 -14.45
C ARG A 317 4.72 16.66 -14.63
N GLY A 318 3.77 16.10 -13.87
CA GLY A 318 2.37 16.50 -13.89
C GLY A 318 2.06 17.76 -13.09
N LYS A 319 3.02 18.33 -12.36
CA LYS A 319 2.83 19.46 -11.42
C LYS A 319 1.68 19.19 -10.45
N LEU A 320 1.55 17.94 -10.01
CA LEU A 320 0.42 17.51 -9.18
C LEU A 320 0.64 17.95 -7.73
N VAL A 321 -0.44 18.40 -7.10
CA VAL A 321 -0.48 18.76 -5.67
C VAL A 321 -1.83 18.31 -5.12
N ALA A 322 -1.82 17.72 -3.92
CA ALA A 322 -3.01 17.45 -3.12
C ALA A 322 -2.91 18.21 -1.79
N ASP A 323 -4.06 18.60 -1.25
CA ASP A 323 -4.19 19.32 0.02
C ASP A 323 -4.80 18.40 1.09
#